data_b500128807040bd273effeaa013ca6e4
#
_entry.id   b500128807040bd273effeaa013ca6e4
#
_cell.length_a   1.000
_cell.length_b   1.000
_cell.length_c   1.000
_cell.angle_alpha   90.00
_cell.angle_beta   90.00
_cell.angle_gamma   90.00
#
_symmetry.space_group_name_H-M   'P 1'
#
loop_
_entity.id
_entity.type
_entity.pdbx_description
1 polymer ?
#
loop_
_entity_poly.entity_id
_entity_poly.type
_entity_poly.pdbx_seq_one_letter_code
_entity_poly.pdbx_strand_id
1 'polypeptide(L)'
;MMKKFVAAGVLAVSSMLASQWGMAATLEYDMRTLAIGYKTFSGSDNAQQATAALTKMRAAALDSKKQAPAKVQKDPQQLKAYYAGVDQLVGEIDKTNALVKAGKLAQAKQEGKKLLDIRDTNHKKFR
;
A
#
# COMPACT_ATOMS: atom_id res chain seq x y z
N MET A 1 -0.67 -31.89 -21.15
CA MET A 1 -0.41 -31.68 -20.94
C MET A 1 0.04 -30.86 -20.46
N MET A 2 0.44 -30.65 -20.33
CA MET A 2 0.89 -29.94 -19.89
C MET A 2 0.63 -29.17 -19.17
N LYS A 3 0.08 -28.95 -19.06
CA LYS A 3 -0.41 -28.19 -18.42
C LYS A 3 -0.20 -28.36 -17.17
N LYS A 4 -0.05 -29.18 -16.75
CA LYS A 4 0.05 -29.45 -15.63
C LYS A 4 1.26 -29.03 -15.12
N PHE A 5 2.21 -29.04 -15.67
CA PHE A 5 3.30 -28.62 -15.24
C PHE A 5 3.43 -27.32 -14.89
N VAL A 6 2.76 -26.66 -15.31
CA VAL A 6 2.64 -25.36 -15.00
C VAL A 6 2.37 -25.16 -13.58
N ALA A 7 1.54 -25.96 -13.07
CA ALA A 7 1.21 -25.89 -11.68
C ALA A 7 2.45 -25.99 -10.81
N ALA A 8 3.35 -26.77 -11.26
CA ALA A 8 4.57 -26.91 -10.51
C ALA A 8 5.31 -25.59 -10.42
N GLY A 9 5.29 -24.86 -11.50
CA GLY A 9 5.95 -23.57 -11.47
C GLY A 9 5.34 -22.65 -10.47
N VAL A 10 4.06 -22.70 -10.36
CA VAL A 10 3.38 -21.86 -9.43
C VAL A 10 3.78 -22.19 -8.01
N LEU A 11 3.94 -23.44 -7.74
CA LEU A 11 4.35 -23.84 -6.41
C LEU A 11 5.70 -23.28 -6.04
N ALA A 12 6.60 -23.29 -6.98
CA ALA A 12 7.91 -22.75 -6.72
C ALA A 12 7.81 -21.32 -6.28
N VAL A 13 6.97 -20.58 -6.93
CA VAL A 13 6.78 -19.19 -6.57
C VAL A 13 6.22 -19.06 -5.18
N SER A 14 5.29 -19.91 -4.85
CA SER A 14 4.72 -19.89 -3.54
C SER A 14 5.75 -20.13 -2.47
N SER A 15 6.67 -21.03 -2.74
CA SER A 15 7.71 -21.30 -1.77
C SER A 15 8.54 -20.08 -1.49
N MET A 16 8.83 -19.32 -2.51
CA MET A 16 9.62 -18.12 -2.32
C MET A 16 8.87 -17.14 -1.48
N LEU A 17 7.59 -17.02 -1.71
CA LEU A 17 6.80 -16.13 -0.90
C LEU A 17 6.83 -16.54 0.56
N ALA A 18 6.76 -17.82 0.79
CA ALA A 18 6.79 -18.29 2.16
C ALA A 18 8.06 -17.85 2.86
N SER A 19 9.16 -17.91 2.17
CA SER A 19 10.42 -17.52 2.79
C SER A 19 10.43 -16.04 3.15
N GLN A 20 9.67 -15.25 2.46
CA GLN A 20 9.61 -13.83 2.75
C GLN A 20 8.74 -13.53 3.96
N TRP A 21 7.87 -14.42 4.29
CA TRP A 21 6.98 -14.17 5.40
C TRP A 21 7.67 -14.11 6.72
N GLY A 22 8.72 -14.88 6.87
CA GLY A 22 9.45 -14.87 8.10
C GLY A 22 10.08 -13.50 8.33
N MET A 23 10.16 -12.71 7.28
CA MET A 23 10.74 -11.39 7.35
C MET A 23 9.66 -10.36 7.16
N ALA A 24 8.70 -10.34 8.07
CA ALA A 24 7.62 -9.38 7.98
C ALA A 24 8.19 -7.98 7.86
N ALA A 25 7.59 -7.19 7.01
CA ALA A 25 8.02 -5.82 6.82
C ALA A 25 7.81 -5.05 8.11
N THR A 26 8.72 -4.14 8.42
CA THR A 26 8.57 -3.26 9.55
C THR A 26 7.70 -2.07 9.14
N LEU A 27 7.20 -1.37 10.14
CA LEU A 27 6.44 -0.16 9.87
C LEU A 27 7.28 0.85 9.11
N GLU A 28 8.54 0.96 9.47
CA GLU A 28 9.45 1.88 8.79
C GLU A 28 9.59 1.51 7.31
N TYR A 29 9.71 0.22 7.03
CA TYR A 29 9.80 -0.23 5.64
C TYR A 29 8.52 0.11 4.89
N ASP A 30 7.36 -0.10 5.51
CA ASP A 30 6.10 0.22 4.87
C ASP A 30 5.96 1.71 4.60
N MET A 31 6.39 2.55 5.53
CA MET A 31 6.35 3.98 5.34
C MET A 31 7.24 4.40 4.17
N ARG A 32 8.41 3.78 4.06
CA ARG A 32 9.31 4.06 2.96
C ARG A 32 8.72 3.62 1.63
N THR A 33 8.09 2.45 1.62
CA THR A 33 7.44 1.94 0.41
C THR A 33 6.32 2.87 -0.03
N LEU A 34 5.55 3.39 0.93
CA LEU A 34 4.49 4.35 0.60
C LEU A 34 5.07 5.63 0.01
N ALA A 35 6.15 6.13 0.59
CA ALA A 35 6.76 7.37 0.12
C ALA A 35 7.32 7.20 -1.29
N ILE A 36 8.05 6.13 -1.53
CA ILE A 36 8.62 5.85 -2.83
C ILE A 36 7.51 5.59 -3.84
N GLY A 37 6.48 4.86 -3.42
CA GLY A 37 5.34 4.56 -4.28
C GLY A 37 4.62 5.82 -4.72
N TYR A 38 4.42 6.74 -3.81
CA TYR A 38 3.77 7.99 -4.16
C TYR A 38 4.60 8.78 -5.16
N LYS A 39 5.90 8.83 -4.93
CA LYS A 39 6.80 9.55 -5.83
C LYS A 39 6.76 8.92 -7.22
N THR A 40 6.80 7.60 -7.28
CA THR A 40 6.74 6.90 -8.55
C THR A 40 5.41 7.13 -9.26
N PHE A 41 4.32 7.07 -8.51
CA PHE A 41 3.01 7.34 -9.05
C PHE A 41 2.92 8.76 -9.60
N SER A 42 3.38 9.72 -8.83
CA SER A 42 3.30 11.13 -9.22
C SER A 42 4.10 11.40 -10.49
N GLY A 43 5.22 10.70 -10.67
CA GLY A 43 6.05 10.86 -11.85
C GLY A 43 5.74 9.90 -12.98
N SER A 44 4.69 9.11 -12.87
CA SER A 44 4.39 8.11 -13.89
C SER A 44 3.93 8.76 -15.19
N ASP A 45 4.28 8.11 -16.30
CA ASP A 45 3.94 8.61 -17.63
C ASP A 45 2.74 7.90 -18.23
N ASN A 46 2.34 6.79 -17.67
CA ASN A 46 1.24 6.02 -18.23
C ASN A 46 0.52 5.26 -17.12
N ALA A 47 -0.64 4.71 -17.50
CA ALA A 47 -1.50 4.03 -16.54
C ALA A 47 -0.83 2.82 -15.93
N GLN A 48 -0.03 2.12 -16.70
CA GLN A 48 0.60 0.90 -16.19
C GLN A 48 1.57 1.21 -15.06
N GLN A 49 2.40 2.22 -15.24
CA GLN A 49 3.33 2.63 -14.19
C GLN A 49 2.57 3.12 -12.96
N ALA A 50 1.54 3.91 -13.18
CA ALA A 50 0.77 4.46 -12.08
C ALA A 50 0.09 3.35 -11.28
N THR A 51 -0.52 2.40 -11.97
CA THR A 51 -1.20 1.29 -11.30
C THR A 51 -0.22 0.44 -10.51
N ALA A 52 0.96 0.18 -11.08
CA ALA A 52 1.95 -0.63 -10.38
C ALA A 52 2.38 0.06 -9.08
N ALA A 53 2.59 1.37 -9.12
CA ALA A 53 2.98 2.10 -7.93
C ALA A 53 1.88 2.10 -6.88
N LEU A 54 0.64 2.32 -7.30
CA LEU A 54 -0.49 2.34 -6.37
C LEU A 54 -0.73 0.97 -5.75
N THR A 55 -0.50 -0.08 -6.52
CA THR A 55 -0.65 -1.44 -5.99
C THR A 55 0.35 -1.71 -4.88
N LYS A 56 1.59 -1.28 -5.06
CA LYS A 56 2.60 -1.45 -4.02
C LYS A 56 2.26 -0.62 -2.78
N MET A 57 1.76 0.59 -3.00
CA MET A 57 1.35 1.43 -1.88
C MET A 57 0.22 0.78 -1.10
N ARG A 58 -0.73 0.19 -1.80
CA ARG A 58 -1.85 -0.46 -1.14
C ARG A 58 -1.38 -1.61 -0.26
N ALA A 59 -0.50 -2.42 -0.80
CA ALA A 59 0.04 -3.55 -0.03
C ALA A 59 0.77 -3.07 1.22
N ALA A 60 1.57 -2.00 1.08
CA ALA A 60 2.31 -1.47 2.22
C ALA A 60 1.35 -0.89 3.26
N ALA A 61 0.29 -0.22 2.81
CA ALA A 61 -0.69 0.34 3.74
C ALA A 61 -1.37 -0.76 4.53
N LEU A 62 -1.77 -1.83 3.85
CA LEU A 62 -2.41 -2.94 4.54
C LEU A 62 -1.46 -3.63 5.51
N ASP A 63 -0.20 -3.75 5.13
CA ASP A 63 0.78 -4.34 6.02
C ASP A 63 1.01 -3.46 7.24
N SER A 64 1.03 -2.14 7.04
CA SER A 64 1.25 -1.21 8.15
C SER A 64 0.14 -1.29 9.19
N LYS A 65 -1.04 -1.75 8.79
CA LYS A 65 -2.14 -1.91 9.73
C LYS A 65 -1.78 -2.92 10.80
N LYS A 66 -0.94 -3.89 10.47
CA LYS A 66 -0.50 -4.92 11.41
C LYS A 66 0.68 -4.46 12.24
N GLN A 67 1.23 -3.30 11.94
CA GLN A 67 2.46 -2.82 12.53
C GLN A 67 2.25 -1.58 13.40
N ALA A 68 1.12 -1.48 14.04
CA ALA A 68 0.83 -0.30 14.86
C ALA A 68 1.94 -0.08 15.89
N PRO A 69 2.34 1.19 16.13
CA PRO A 69 3.35 1.46 17.15
C PRO A 69 2.93 0.93 18.51
N ALA A 70 3.91 0.55 19.32
CA ALA A 70 3.62 -0.07 20.61
C ALA A 70 2.71 0.79 21.49
N LYS A 71 2.93 2.10 21.52
CA LYS A 71 2.10 2.97 22.33
C LYS A 71 0.66 3.02 21.85
N VAL A 72 0.47 2.84 20.55
CA VAL A 72 -0.88 2.80 19.97
C VAL A 72 -1.56 1.49 20.33
N GLN A 73 -0.81 0.40 20.30
CA GLN A 73 -1.37 -0.90 20.59
C GLN A 73 -1.91 -1.00 22.01
N LYS A 74 -1.35 -0.22 22.92
CA LYS A 74 -1.75 -0.27 24.32
C LYS A 74 -3.05 0.46 24.62
N ASP A 75 -3.50 1.27 23.70
CA ASP A 75 -4.71 2.08 23.88
C ASP A 75 -5.75 1.65 22.84
N PRO A 76 -6.81 0.97 23.27
CA PRO A 76 -7.82 0.49 22.32
C PRO A 76 -8.42 1.57 21.45
N GLN A 77 -8.59 2.78 21.97
CA GLN A 77 -9.16 3.86 21.18
C GLN A 77 -8.17 4.34 20.12
N GLN A 78 -6.89 4.44 20.49
CA GLN A 78 -5.88 4.82 19.53
C GLN A 78 -5.68 3.75 18.47
N LEU A 79 -5.77 2.50 18.86
CA LEU A 79 -5.63 1.41 17.91
C LEU A 79 -6.77 1.45 16.90
N LYS A 80 -7.99 1.70 17.35
CA LYS A 80 -9.13 1.82 16.48
C LYS A 80 -8.94 2.99 15.51
N ALA A 81 -8.46 4.11 16.02
CA ALA A 81 -8.21 5.29 15.18
C ALA A 81 -7.10 5.02 14.18
N TYR A 82 -6.09 4.26 14.58
CA TYR A 82 -5.00 3.89 13.69
C TYR A 82 -5.52 3.04 12.53
N TYR A 83 -6.35 2.05 12.83
CA TYR A 83 -6.95 1.22 11.79
C TYR A 83 -7.80 2.06 10.85
N ALA A 84 -8.57 2.98 11.40
CA ALA A 84 -9.40 3.84 10.57
C ALA A 84 -8.54 4.72 9.65
N GLY A 85 -7.41 5.20 10.16
CA GLY A 85 -6.50 6.00 9.35
C GLY A 85 -5.90 5.19 8.20
N VAL A 86 -5.53 3.95 8.47
CA VAL A 86 -5.01 3.08 7.41
C VAL A 86 -6.10 2.79 6.39
N ASP A 87 -7.31 2.51 6.86
CA ASP A 87 -8.41 2.23 5.95
C ASP A 87 -8.73 3.43 5.07
N GLN A 88 -8.62 4.63 5.63
CA GLN A 88 -8.81 5.85 4.85
C GLN A 88 -7.74 5.96 3.76
N LEU A 89 -6.50 5.64 4.10
CA LEU A 89 -5.41 5.66 3.14
C LEU A 89 -5.66 4.65 2.02
N VAL A 90 -6.05 3.44 2.37
CA VAL A 90 -6.34 2.40 1.37
C VAL A 90 -7.50 2.85 0.47
N GLY A 91 -8.54 3.43 1.07
CA GLY A 91 -9.68 3.91 0.30
C GLY A 91 -9.29 4.97 -0.71
N GLU A 92 -8.38 5.87 -0.31
CA GLU A 92 -7.94 6.93 -1.22
C GLU A 92 -7.05 6.36 -2.32
N ILE A 93 -6.21 5.37 -1.98
CA ILE A 93 -5.40 4.70 -3.00
C ILE A 93 -6.32 4.03 -4.03
N ASP A 94 -7.37 3.37 -3.56
CA ASP A 94 -8.30 2.70 -4.46
C ASP A 94 -9.05 3.69 -5.34
N LYS A 95 -9.45 4.83 -4.78
CA LYS A 95 -10.13 5.86 -5.55
C LYS A 95 -9.22 6.42 -6.63
N THR A 96 -7.97 6.68 -6.25
CA THR A 96 -6.98 7.19 -7.19
C THR A 96 -6.76 6.18 -8.32
N ASN A 97 -6.66 4.91 -7.96
CA ASN A 97 -6.42 3.86 -8.94
C ASN A 97 -7.60 3.69 -9.88
N ALA A 98 -8.82 3.90 -9.40
CA ALA A 98 -9.99 3.84 -10.25
C ALA A 98 -9.93 4.90 -11.35
N LEU A 99 -9.42 6.08 -11.02
CA LEU A 99 -9.25 7.13 -12.01
C LEU A 99 -8.19 6.74 -13.04
N VAL A 100 -7.10 6.11 -12.59
CA VAL A 100 -6.06 5.65 -13.51
C VAL A 100 -6.66 4.64 -14.49
N LYS A 101 -7.43 3.69 -13.96
CA LYS A 101 -8.02 2.66 -14.80
C LYS A 101 -9.06 3.22 -15.77
N ALA A 102 -9.65 4.35 -15.42
CA ALA A 102 -10.62 5.00 -16.30
C ALA A 102 -9.95 5.84 -17.36
N GLY A 103 -8.62 5.81 -17.44
CA GLY A 103 -7.90 6.57 -18.45
C GLY A 103 -7.72 8.04 -18.08
N LYS A 104 -7.85 8.37 -16.81
CA LYS A 104 -7.80 9.76 -16.35
C LYS A 104 -6.56 9.98 -15.48
N LEU A 105 -5.40 9.72 -16.04
CA LEU A 105 -4.15 9.78 -15.28
C LEU A 105 -3.91 11.15 -14.66
N ALA A 106 -4.12 12.22 -15.42
CA ALA A 106 -3.88 13.56 -14.89
C ALA A 106 -4.79 13.84 -13.70
N GLN A 107 -6.05 13.45 -13.82
CA GLN A 107 -7.00 13.63 -12.74
C GLN A 107 -6.64 12.77 -11.54
N ALA A 108 -6.15 11.56 -11.81
CA ALA A 108 -5.70 10.67 -10.74
C ALA A 108 -4.56 11.31 -9.96
N LYS A 109 -3.64 11.98 -10.64
CA LYS A 109 -2.53 12.62 -9.95
C LYS A 109 -3.02 13.75 -9.05
N GLN A 110 -4.05 14.47 -9.46
CA GLN A 110 -4.63 15.49 -8.60
C GLN A 110 -5.32 14.86 -7.39
N GLU A 111 -6.10 13.83 -7.63
CA GLU A 111 -6.76 13.12 -6.55
C GLU A 111 -5.74 12.55 -5.57
N GLY A 112 -4.65 12.03 -6.09
CA GLY A 112 -3.63 11.39 -5.27
C GLY A 112 -2.94 12.33 -4.30
N LYS A 113 -3.04 13.63 -4.50
CA LYS A 113 -2.46 14.57 -3.55
C LYS A 113 -3.09 14.44 -2.17
N LYS A 114 -4.31 13.93 -2.11
CA LYS A 114 -4.96 13.68 -0.84
C LYS A 114 -4.24 12.64 -0.01
N LEU A 115 -3.46 11.77 -0.67
CA LEU A 115 -2.66 10.79 0.05
C LEU A 115 -1.65 11.45 0.96
N LEU A 116 -1.11 12.60 0.52
CA LEU A 116 -0.15 13.33 1.33
C LEU A 116 -0.82 13.92 2.57
N ASP A 117 -2.04 14.43 2.42
CA ASP A 117 -2.78 14.98 3.53
C ASP A 117 -3.11 13.90 4.56
N ILE A 118 -3.52 12.74 4.07
CA ILE A 118 -3.83 11.62 4.96
C ILE A 118 -2.58 11.20 5.72
N ARG A 119 -1.44 11.13 5.01
CA ARG A 119 -0.18 10.79 5.65
C ARG A 119 0.15 11.78 6.76
N ASP A 120 0.07 13.07 6.45
CA ASP A 120 0.45 14.10 7.42
C ASP A 120 -0.47 14.07 8.65
N THR A 121 -1.76 13.90 8.42
CA THR A 121 -2.72 13.85 9.51
C THR A 121 -2.44 12.68 10.43
N ASN A 122 -2.19 11.51 9.84
CA ASN A 122 -1.94 10.32 10.64
C ASN A 122 -0.59 10.39 11.37
N HIS A 123 0.41 10.97 10.74
CA HIS A 123 1.69 11.15 11.41
C HIS A 123 1.56 12.02 12.64
N LYS A 124 0.73 13.06 12.57
CA LYS A 124 0.51 13.91 13.74
C LYS A 124 -0.16 13.18 14.88
N LYS A 125 -1.07 12.26 14.53
CA LYS A 125 -1.81 11.52 15.55
C LYS A 125 -1.01 10.44 16.22
N PHE A 126 -0.13 9.77 15.47
CA PHE A 126 0.46 8.52 15.94
C PHE A 126 1.96 8.51 16.10
N ARG A 127 2.60 9.64 15.95
CA ARG A 127 4.05 9.71 16.15
C ARG A 127 4.42 9.91 17.58
#